data_8ca118b07eee54e80ead2ebb2bb01910
#
_entry.id   8ca118b07eee54e80ead2ebb2bb01910
#
_cell.length_a   1.000
_cell.length_b   1.000
_cell.length_c   1.000
_cell.angle_alpha   90.00
_cell.angle_beta   90.00
_cell.angle_gamma   90.00
#
_symmetry.space_group_name_H-M   'P 1'
#
loop_
_entity.id
_entity.type
_entity.pdbx_description
1 polymer ?
#
loop_
_entity_poly.entity_id
_entity_poly.type
_entity_poly.pdbx_seq_one_letter_code
_entity_poly.pdbx_strand_id
1 'polypeptide(L)'
;IRKSKIELNLPSSFFRLKVNQNENIIVSTLTKDKCILSFNGEENFTDEIKKEYRLNCERATVLKDYYTYLYGLPMKLKDPGTIIDPIVQKTIIDGVEYYVLKVTYDEAVGNDTWYFFFDQNSYALKQYQFFHDESKNDGEYILLEDELEVNGIKMPKNRSWYFNSNDQFLGTDKLSIN
;
A
#
# COMPACT_ATOMS: atom_id res chain seq x y z
N ILE A 1 -7.85 17.28 -3.98
CA ILE A 1 -7.51 16.27 -2.95
C ILE A 1 -8.45 15.08 -3.13
N ARG A 2 -7.89 13.90 -3.33
CA ARG A 2 -8.66 12.64 -3.37
C ARG A 2 -8.92 12.17 -1.95
N LYS A 3 -10.18 11.85 -1.63
CA LYS A 3 -10.55 11.22 -0.35
C LYS A 3 -11.01 9.79 -0.61
N SER A 4 -10.45 8.85 0.14
CA SER A 4 -10.79 7.43 0.03
C SER A 4 -11.20 6.89 1.39
N LYS A 5 -12.24 6.04 1.42
CA LYS A 5 -12.60 5.23 2.58
C LYS A 5 -12.39 3.77 2.22
N ILE A 6 -11.64 3.06 3.05
CA ILE A 6 -11.33 1.64 2.88
C ILE A 6 -11.97 0.88 4.04
N GLU A 7 -12.71 -0.16 3.71
CA GLU A 7 -13.27 -1.12 4.66
C GLU A 7 -12.72 -2.51 4.28
N LEU A 8 -12.08 -3.17 5.23
CA LEU A 8 -11.40 -4.44 5.02
C LEU A 8 -11.77 -5.44 6.12
N ASN A 9 -12.13 -6.66 5.73
CA ASN A 9 -12.31 -7.79 6.62
C ASN A 9 -11.74 -9.05 5.96
N LEU A 10 -10.51 -9.42 6.32
CA LEU A 10 -9.79 -10.54 5.72
C LEU A 10 -10.49 -11.88 5.94
N PRO A 11 -10.99 -12.23 7.16
CA PRO A 11 -11.70 -13.49 7.38
C PRO A 11 -12.90 -13.71 6.46
N SER A 12 -13.62 -12.66 6.11
CA SER A 12 -14.78 -12.74 5.20
C SER A 12 -14.43 -12.45 3.74
N SER A 13 -13.16 -12.22 3.42
CA SER A 13 -12.70 -11.79 2.10
C SER A 13 -13.42 -10.53 1.59
N PHE A 14 -13.83 -9.65 2.52
CA PHE A 14 -14.52 -8.42 2.20
C PHE A 14 -13.55 -7.25 2.03
N PHE A 15 -13.70 -6.53 0.94
CA PHE A 15 -13.01 -5.26 0.69
C PHE A 15 -13.98 -4.27 0.05
N ARG A 16 -13.99 -3.05 0.55
CA ARG A 16 -14.74 -1.95 -0.05
C ARG A 16 -13.88 -0.69 -0.08
N LEU A 17 -13.77 -0.13 -1.27
CA LEU A 17 -13.09 1.14 -1.51
C LEU A 17 -14.12 2.15 -2.04
N LYS A 18 -14.34 3.22 -1.29
CA LYS A 18 -15.10 4.39 -1.73
C LYS A 18 -14.12 5.54 -2.00
N VAL A 19 -14.16 6.08 -3.19
CA VAL A 19 -13.31 7.22 -3.61
C VAL A 19 -14.21 8.39 -3.97
N ASN A 20 -13.93 9.56 -3.37
CA ASN A 20 -14.51 10.82 -3.81
C ASN A 20 -13.49 11.55 -4.67
N GLN A 21 -13.80 11.74 -5.94
CA GLN A 21 -12.92 12.37 -6.94
C GLN A 21 -13.75 13.26 -7.87
N ASN A 22 -13.38 14.54 -7.98
CA ASN A 22 -14.03 15.50 -8.89
C ASN A 22 -15.56 15.47 -8.77
N GLU A 23 -16.07 15.56 -7.51
CA GLU A 23 -17.50 15.51 -7.17
C GLU A 23 -18.18 14.15 -7.43
N ASN A 24 -17.48 13.20 -8.03
CA ASN A 24 -18.00 11.86 -8.27
C ASN A 24 -17.65 10.91 -7.11
N ILE A 25 -18.56 9.96 -6.88
CA ILE A 25 -18.41 8.89 -5.88
C ILE A 25 -18.24 7.57 -6.62
N ILE A 26 -17.07 6.95 -6.45
CA ILE A 26 -16.76 5.66 -7.03
C ILE A 26 -16.70 4.65 -5.90
N VAL A 27 -17.39 3.52 -6.03
CA VAL A 27 -17.34 2.45 -5.04
C VAL A 27 -17.02 1.13 -5.73
N SER A 28 -16.02 0.45 -5.20
CA SER A 28 -15.68 -0.93 -5.55
C SER A 28 -15.88 -1.81 -4.32
N THR A 29 -16.70 -2.83 -4.42
CA THR A 29 -16.92 -3.81 -3.35
C THR A 29 -16.56 -5.19 -3.87
N LEU A 30 -15.64 -5.84 -3.18
CA LEU A 30 -15.20 -7.21 -3.47
C LEU A 30 -15.54 -8.12 -2.30
N THR A 31 -16.08 -9.27 -2.61
CA THR A 31 -16.24 -10.41 -1.70
C THR A 31 -15.58 -11.63 -2.33
N LYS A 32 -15.62 -12.79 -1.65
CA LYS A 32 -15.09 -14.03 -2.19
C LYS A 32 -15.59 -14.34 -3.61
N ASP A 33 -16.89 -14.07 -3.85
CA ASP A 33 -17.59 -14.53 -5.07
C ASP A 33 -18.12 -13.40 -5.96
N LYS A 34 -18.01 -12.13 -5.51
CA LYS A 34 -18.64 -11.00 -6.21
C LYS A 34 -17.74 -9.78 -6.27
N CYS A 35 -17.83 -9.10 -7.39
CA CYS A 35 -17.30 -7.77 -7.61
C CYS A 35 -18.46 -6.85 -8.02
N ILE A 36 -18.69 -5.82 -7.21
CA ILE A 36 -19.73 -4.82 -7.45
C ILE A 36 -19.06 -3.47 -7.57
N LEU A 37 -19.33 -2.78 -8.66
CA LEU A 37 -18.81 -1.45 -8.96
C LEU A 37 -19.98 -0.49 -9.09
N SER A 38 -19.86 0.72 -8.53
CA SER A 38 -20.86 1.76 -8.75
C SER A 38 -20.20 3.12 -8.98
N PHE A 39 -20.88 3.95 -9.76
CA PHE A 39 -20.54 5.32 -10.05
C PHE A 39 -21.74 6.19 -9.68
N ASN A 40 -21.54 7.12 -8.72
CA ASN A 40 -22.60 7.98 -8.16
C ASN A 40 -23.82 7.21 -7.63
N GLY A 41 -23.59 5.97 -7.14
CA GLY A 41 -24.64 5.11 -6.60
C GLY A 41 -25.26 4.14 -7.60
N GLU A 42 -25.01 4.32 -8.90
CA GLU A 42 -25.54 3.46 -9.96
C GLU A 42 -24.54 2.37 -10.35
N GLU A 43 -25.02 1.13 -10.50
CA GLU A 43 -24.20 -0.01 -10.97
C GLU A 43 -24.15 -0.08 -12.51
N ASN A 44 -25.09 0.56 -13.18
CA ASN A 44 -25.13 0.69 -14.64
C ASN A 44 -24.55 2.04 -15.04
N PHE A 45 -23.43 2.05 -15.72
CA PHE A 45 -22.75 3.25 -16.21
C PHE A 45 -22.14 2.99 -17.59
N THR A 46 -21.90 4.05 -18.35
CA THR A 46 -21.46 3.97 -19.75
C THR A 46 -20.00 3.48 -19.88
N ASP A 47 -19.62 3.04 -21.08
CA ASP A 47 -18.26 2.58 -21.35
C ASP A 47 -17.23 3.72 -21.26
N GLU A 48 -17.64 4.96 -21.53
CA GLU A 48 -16.83 6.16 -21.34
C GLU A 48 -16.46 6.32 -19.85
N ILE A 49 -17.44 6.20 -18.94
CA ILE A 49 -17.22 6.25 -17.49
C ILE A 49 -16.32 5.10 -17.05
N LYS A 50 -16.54 3.87 -17.54
CA LYS A 50 -15.67 2.72 -17.26
C LYS A 50 -14.22 3.01 -17.62
N LYS A 51 -14.00 3.59 -18.81
CA LYS A 51 -12.65 3.90 -19.31
C LYS A 51 -12.02 5.05 -18.54
N GLU A 52 -12.74 6.14 -18.34
CA GLU A 52 -12.24 7.34 -17.65
C GLU A 52 -11.83 7.04 -16.21
N TYR A 53 -12.67 6.34 -15.45
CA TYR A 53 -12.43 6.02 -14.03
C TYR A 53 -11.81 4.65 -13.81
N ARG A 54 -11.47 3.91 -14.88
CA ARG A 54 -10.91 2.54 -14.84
C ARG A 54 -11.76 1.58 -14.00
N LEU A 55 -13.08 1.64 -14.19
CA LEU A 55 -14.07 0.84 -13.45
C LEU A 55 -14.15 -0.57 -14.02
N ASN A 56 -13.33 -1.48 -13.50
CA ASN A 56 -13.40 -2.90 -13.79
C ASN A 56 -12.95 -3.71 -12.57
N CYS A 57 -13.33 -4.97 -12.52
CA CYS A 57 -13.06 -5.85 -11.37
C CYS A 57 -11.60 -6.24 -11.24
N GLU A 58 -10.87 -6.31 -12.33
CA GLU A 58 -9.42 -6.54 -12.33
C GLU A 58 -8.70 -5.41 -11.58
N ARG A 59 -9.01 -4.16 -11.93
CA ARG A 59 -8.47 -2.99 -11.22
C ARG A 59 -8.89 -2.95 -9.76
N ALA A 60 -10.13 -3.30 -9.45
CA ALA A 60 -10.62 -3.36 -8.07
C ALA A 60 -9.85 -4.40 -7.25
N THR A 61 -9.50 -5.55 -7.84
CA THR A 61 -8.67 -6.59 -7.22
C THR A 61 -7.24 -6.08 -6.97
N VAL A 62 -6.62 -5.44 -7.96
CA VAL A 62 -5.30 -4.83 -7.79
C VAL A 62 -5.30 -3.81 -6.65
N LEU A 63 -6.33 -2.97 -6.54
CA LEU A 63 -6.44 -2.00 -5.44
C LEU A 63 -6.66 -2.67 -4.08
N LYS A 64 -7.45 -3.74 -4.02
CA LYS A 64 -7.61 -4.54 -2.81
C LYS A 64 -6.26 -5.08 -2.34
N ASP A 65 -5.50 -5.71 -3.24
CA ASP A 65 -4.21 -6.32 -2.91
C ASP A 65 -3.20 -5.25 -2.48
N TYR A 66 -3.13 -4.12 -3.20
CA TYR A 66 -2.30 -2.96 -2.87
C TYR A 66 -2.59 -2.42 -1.46
N TYR A 67 -3.85 -2.10 -1.15
CA TYR A 67 -4.20 -1.56 0.17
C TYR A 67 -4.04 -2.60 1.28
N THR A 68 -4.38 -3.87 1.02
CA THR A 68 -4.20 -4.96 1.98
C THR A 68 -2.71 -5.13 2.31
N TYR A 69 -1.84 -5.06 1.31
CA TYR A 69 -0.40 -5.15 1.51
C TYR A 69 0.12 -3.95 2.33
N LEU A 70 -0.08 -2.72 1.85
CA LEU A 70 0.48 -1.53 2.47
C LEU A 70 0.01 -1.31 3.92
N TYR A 71 -1.27 -1.50 4.18
CA TYR A 71 -1.82 -1.34 5.53
C TYR A 71 -1.61 -2.58 6.42
N GLY A 72 -1.26 -3.71 5.84
CA GLY A 72 -0.91 -4.93 6.56
C GLY A 72 0.57 -5.06 6.94
N LEU A 73 1.44 -4.15 6.45
CA LEU A 73 2.84 -4.12 6.83
C LEU A 73 3.03 -3.71 8.30
N PRO A 74 4.00 -4.30 9.03
CA PRO A 74 4.94 -5.33 8.57
C PRO A 74 4.42 -6.78 8.65
N MET A 75 3.21 -7.03 9.15
CA MET A 75 2.67 -8.39 9.34
C MET A 75 2.60 -9.18 8.03
N LYS A 76 2.39 -8.51 6.91
CA LYS A 76 2.38 -9.09 5.55
C LYS A 76 3.70 -9.76 5.15
N LEU A 77 4.80 -9.44 5.82
CA LEU A 77 6.09 -10.11 5.60
C LEU A 77 6.12 -11.57 6.08
N LYS A 78 5.05 -12.03 6.75
CA LYS A 78 4.87 -13.43 7.14
C LYS A 78 3.99 -14.22 6.17
N ASP A 79 3.48 -13.60 5.13
CA ASP A 79 2.62 -14.29 4.16
C ASP A 79 3.42 -15.28 3.31
N PRO A 80 2.77 -16.37 2.84
CA PRO A 80 3.39 -17.32 1.92
C PRO A 80 3.94 -16.61 0.66
N GLY A 81 5.09 -17.08 0.19
CA GLY A 81 5.78 -16.51 -0.96
C GLY A 81 6.66 -15.29 -0.66
N THR A 82 6.72 -14.85 0.61
CA THR A 82 7.68 -13.84 1.05
C THR A 82 9.02 -14.49 1.39
N ILE A 83 10.11 -13.99 0.82
CA ILE A 83 11.48 -14.48 1.01
C ILE A 83 12.27 -13.36 1.68
N ILE A 84 12.57 -13.54 2.97
CA ILE A 84 13.37 -12.59 3.75
C ILE A 84 14.83 -13.04 3.71
N ASP A 85 15.74 -12.14 3.30
CA ASP A 85 17.18 -12.41 3.37
C ASP A 85 17.58 -12.68 4.83
N PRO A 86 18.30 -13.75 5.13
CA PRO A 86 18.74 -14.08 6.49
C PRO A 86 19.73 -13.07 7.07
N ILE A 87 20.33 -12.22 6.24
CA ILE A 87 21.30 -11.21 6.66
C ILE A 87 20.56 -9.88 6.94
N VAL A 88 20.43 -9.56 8.22
CA VAL A 88 19.91 -8.25 8.64
C VAL A 88 21.03 -7.22 8.51
N GLN A 89 20.81 -6.22 7.67
CA GLN A 89 21.73 -5.10 7.49
C GLN A 89 21.49 -4.04 8.58
N LYS A 90 22.49 -3.17 8.79
CA LYS A 90 22.35 -1.98 9.63
C LYS A 90 22.74 -0.75 8.83
N THR A 91 22.02 0.34 9.02
CA THR A 91 22.34 1.63 8.40
C THR A 91 22.01 2.78 9.35
N ILE A 92 22.57 3.95 9.06
CA ILE A 92 22.27 5.20 9.75
C ILE A 92 21.75 6.18 8.71
N ILE A 93 20.55 6.71 8.93
CA ILE A 93 19.93 7.75 8.10
C ILE A 93 19.60 8.91 9.03
N ASP A 94 20.12 10.11 8.74
CA ASP A 94 19.90 11.34 9.53
C ASP A 94 20.18 11.15 11.04
N GLY A 95 21.21 10.34 11.36
CA GLY A 95 21.64 10.08 12.74
C GLY A 95 20.77 9.03 13.49
N VAL A 96 19.79 8.43 12.84
CA VAL A 96 18.97 7.35 13.39
C VAL A 96 19.45 6.00 12.85
N GLU A 97 19.61 5.03 13.75
CA GLU A 97 20.05 3.67 13.40
C GLU A 97 18.85 2.78 13.02
N TYR A 98 18.99 2.02 11.93
CA TYR A 98 17.98 1.11 11.43
C TYR A 98 18.51 -0.31 11.22
N TYR A 99 17.66 -1.30 11.53
CA TYR A 99 17.76 -2.63 10.94
C TYR A 99 17.07 -2.61 9.58
N VAL A 100 17.73 -3.19 8.57
CA VAL A 100 17.21 -3.25 7.21
C VAL A 100 17.04 -4.71 6.79
N LEU A 101 15.80 -5.07 6.45
CA LEU A 101 15.48 -6.37 5.89
C LEU A 101 15.36 -6.25 4.37
N LYS A 102 16.15 -7.04 3.64
CA LYS A 102 15.92 -7.25 2.21
C LYS A 102 14.88 -8.35 2.03
N VAL A 103 13.90 -8.10 1.18
CA VAL A 103 12.79 -9.02 0.92
C VAL A 103 12.58 -9.14 -0.59
N THR A 104 12.43 -10.36 -1.04
CA THR A 104 11.97 -10.71 -2.38
C THR A 104 10.74 -11.60 -2.27
N TYR A 105 10.15 -11.96 -3.39
CA TYR A 105 8.93 -12.75 -3.42
C TYR A 105 9.07 -13.89 -4.43
N ASP A 106 8.29 -14.95 -4.22
CA ASP A 106 8.06 -15.94 -5.27
C ASP A 106 7.50 -15.23 -6.52
N GLU A 107 7.88 -15.69 -7.71
CA GLU A 107 7.49 -15.08 -9.00
C GLU A 107 5.97 -14.89 -9.13
N ALA A 108 5.18 -15.79 -8.56
CA ALA A 108 3.71 -15.70 -8.55
C ALA A 108 3.16 -14.57 -7.64
N VAL A 109 3.98 -14.01 -6.75
CA VAL A 109 3.61 -12.96 -5.79
C VAL A 109 4.09 -11.60 -6.26
N GLY A 110 5.34 -11.50 -6.73
CA GLY A 110 5.92 -10.27 -7.21
C GLY A 110 7.39 -10.41 -7.59
N ASN A 111 7.88 -9.48 -8.40
CA ASN A 111 9.25 -9.49 -8.92
C ASN A 111 10.13 -8.37 -8.36
N ASP A 112 9.56 -7.49 -7.54
CA ASP A 112 10.29 -6.35 -6.98
C ASP A 112 11.18 -6.78 -5.82
N THR A 113 12.31 -6.11 -5.67
CA THR A 113 13.15 -6.20 -4.47
C THR A 113 12.75 -5.10 -3.49
N TRP A 114 12.49 -5.46 -2.26
CA TRP A 114 12.05 -4.56 -1.20
C TRP A 114 13.05 -4.47 -0.07
N TYR A 115 13.14 -3.29 0.54
CA TYR A 115 13.91 -3.02 1.76
C TYR A 115 12.99 -2.40 2.80
N PHE A 116 12.99 -2.96 4.02
CA PHE A 116 12.18 -2.50 5.15
C PHE A 116 13.10 -2.02 6.27
N PHE A 117 12.93 -0.77 6.67
CA PHE A 117 13.78 -0.10 7.65
C PHE A 117 13.04 -0.02 8.98
N PHE A 118 13.58 -0.70 9.97
CA PHE A 118 13.05 -0.75 11.33
C PHE A 118 13.96 0.04 12.27
N ASP A 119 13.41 0.97 13.02
CA ASP A 119 14.12 1.70 14.07
C ASP A 119 14.73 0.71 15.08
N GLN A 120 16.01 0.85 15.42
CA GLN A 120 16.70 -0.13 16.26
C GLN A 120 16.19 -0.17 17.71
N ASN A 121 15.61 0.92 18.21
CA ASN A 121 15.14 1.02 19.58
C ASN A 121 13.69 0.58 19.76
N SER A 122 12.82 1.03 18.88
CA SER A 122 11.36 0.78 18.95
C SER A 122 10.90 -0.41 18.13
N TYR A 123 11.73 -0.89 17.19
CA TYR A 123 11.38 -1.89 16.16
C TYR A 123 10.19 -1.47 15.29
N ALA A 124 9.85 -0.19 15.29
CA ALA A 124 8.81 0.33 14.42
C ALA A 124 9.31 0.41 12.97
N LEU A 125 8.47 -0.01 12.02
CA LEU A 125 8.73 0.20 10.60
C LEU A 125 8.63 1.70 10.30
N LYS A 126 9.72 2.30 9.80
CA LYS A 126 9.83 3.75 9.54
C LYS A 126 9.94 4.10 8.07
N GLN A 127 10.42 3.16 7.26
CA GLN A 127 10.57 3.33 5.82
C GLN A 127 10.46 1.98 5.14
N TYR A 128 9.96 1.96 3.93
CA TYR A 128 10.19 0.88 2.99
C TYR A 128 10.52 1.45 1.61
N GLN A 129 11.24 0.65 0.83
CA GLN A 129 11.77 1.03 -0.47
C GLN A 129 11.69 -0.17 -1.39
N PHE A 130 11.35 0.04 -2.64
CA PHE A 130 11.35 -1.03 -3.62
C PHE A 130 12.03 -0.63 -4.92
N PHE A 131 12.50 -1.64 -5.62
CA PHE A 131 13.12 -1.54 -6.93
C PHE A 131 12.51 -2.58 -7.86
N HIS A 132 12.18 -2.20 -9.08
CA HIS A 132 11.92 -3.14 -10.16
C HIS A 132 13.25 -3.70 -10.71
N ASP A 133 14.28 -2.86 -10.74
CA ASP A 133 15.66 -3.20 -11.10
C ASP A 133 16.63 -2.35 -10.27
N GLU A 134 17.26 -2.95 -9.27
CA GLU A 134 18.21 -2.25 -8.37
C GLU A 134 19.34 -1.55 -9.14
N SER A 135 19.79 -2.14 -10.27
CA SER A 135 20.88 -1.56 -11.07
C SER A 135 20.52 -0.24 -11.74
N LYS A 136 19.24 0.03 -11.91
CA LYS A 136 18.70 1.27 -12.51
C LYS A 136 18.33 2.32 -11.47
N ASN A 137 18.40 1.98 -10.19
CA ASN A 137 17.90 2.83 -9.11
C ASN A 137 16.47 3.34 -9.36
N ASP A 138 15.66 2.47 -9.97
CA ASP A 138 14.25 2.73 -10.23
C ASP A 138 13.38 2.48 -9.00
N GLY A 139 12.06 2.63 -9.13
CA GLY A 139 11.12 2.42 -8.03
C GLY A 139 11.04 3.62 -7.09
N GLU A 140 10.60 3.36 -5.87
CA GLU A 140 10.22 4.41 -4.92
C GLU A 140 10.62 4.03 -3.50
N TYR A 141 10.81 5.04 -2.64
CA TYR A 141 10.84 4.85 -1.20
C TYR A 141 9.73 5.63 -0.51
N ILE A 142 9.29 5.11 0.61
CA ILE A 142 8.13 5.61 1.34
C ILE A 142 8.52 5.83 2.80
N LEU A 143 8.47 7.10 3.22
CA LEU A 143 8.67 7.49 4.62
C LEU A 143 7.36 7.34 5.40
N LEU A 144 7.48 6.79 6.60
CA LEU A 144 6.37 6.53 7.51
C LEU A 144 6.50 7.42 8.73
N GLU A 145 5.57 8.37 8.88
CA GLU A 145 5.61 9.37 9.93
C GLU A 145 4.33 9.39 10.74
N ASP A 146 4.46 9.84 11.97
CA ASP A 146 3.40 9.85 12.95
C ASP A 146 2.76 8.47 13.18
N GLU A 147 1.98 8.34 14.20
CA GLU A 147 1.22 7.13 14.49
C GLU A 147 -0.24 7.46 14.75
N LEU A 148 -1.11 6.56 14.32
CA LEU A 148 -2.53 6.57 14.60
C LEU A 148 -2.96 5.16 14.99
N GLU A 149 -3.74 5.04 16.06
CA GLU A 149 -4.29 3.75 16.48
C GLU A 149 -5.65 3.53 15.81
N VAL A 150 -5.78 2.41 15.11
CA VAL A 150 -7.01 1.98 14.45
C VAL A 150 -7.37 0.58 14.95
N ASN A 151 -8.48 0.46 15.69
CA ASN A 151 -8.93 -0.80 16.27
C ASN A 151 -7.84 -1.55 17.08
N GLY A 152 -7.06 -0.83 17.88
CA GLY A 152 -5.97 -1.38 18.70
C GLY A 152 -4.67 -1.66 17.92
N ILE A 153 -4.60 -1.31 16.64
CA ILE A 153 -3.40 -1.48 15.80
C ILE A 153 -2.78 -0.10 15.54
N LYS A 154 -1.52 0.05 15.91
CA LYS A 154 -0.74 1.25 15.56
C LYS A 154 -0.35 1.21 14.10
N MET A 155 -0.66 2.28 13.40
CA MET A 155 -0.39 2.43 11.96
C MET A 155 0.32 3.76 11.69
N PRO A 156 1.20 3.84 10.70
CA PRO A 156 1.70 5.12 10.21
C PRO A 156 0.54 6.02 9.76
N LYS A 157 0.51 7.24 10.27
CA LYS A 157 -0.50 8.23 9.88
C LYS A 157 -0.22 8.82 8.52
N ASN A 158 1.06 9.10 8.23
CA ASN A 158 1.50 9.66 6.97
C ASN A 158 2.40 8.66 6.23
N ARG A 159 2.19 8.52 4.92
CA ARG A 159 3.06 7.80 3.99
C ARG A 159 3.44 8.77 2.89
N SER A 160 4.70 9.18 2.86
CA SER A 160 5.24 10.13 1.89
C SER A 160 6.12 9.42 0.88
N TRP A 161 5.77 9.54 -0.38
CA TRP A 161 6.33 8.80 -1.51
C TRP A 161 7.35 9.63 -2.27
N TYR A 162 8.48 9.01 -2.64
CA TYR A 162 9.57 9.64 -3.38
C TYR A 162 10.14 8.67 -4.41
N PHE A 163 10.62 9.19 -5.55
CA PHE A 163 11.41 8.37 -6.47
C PHE A 163 12.79 8.07 -5.91
N ASN A 164 13.28 6.82 -6.09
CA ASN A 164 14.63 6.42 -5.70
C ASN A 164 15.71 7.20 -6.44
N SER A 165 15.46 7.49 -7.74
CA SER A 165 16.47 8.03 -8.65
C SER A 165 16.88 9.47 -8.36
N ASN A 166 16.01 10.29 -7.74
CA ASN A 166 16.24 11.74 -7.63
C ASN A 166 15.55 12.40 -6.44
N ASP A 167 15.01 11.60 -5.50
CA ASP A 167 14.29 12.08 -4.30
C ASP A 167 13.08 13.00 -4.61
N GLN A 168 12.56 12.95 -5.83
CA GLN A 168 11.41 13.76 -6.19
C GLN A 168 10.18 13.28 -5.41
N PHE A 169 9.58 14.21 -4.68
CA PHE A 169 8.34 13.98 -3.94
C PHE A 169 7.16 13.72 -4.88
N LEU A 170 6.39 12.67 -4.61
CA LEU A 170 5.23 12.24 -5.39
C LEU A 170 3.90 12.59 -4.73
N GLY A 171 3.84 12.51 -3.41
CA GLY A 171 2.63 12.75 -2.65
C GLY A 171 2.65 12.15 -1.27
N THR A 172 1.65 12.49 -0.46
CA THR A 172 1.47 11.92 0.87
C THR A 172 0.05 11.36 1.02
N ASP A 173 -0.03 10.08 1.41
CA ASP A 173 -1.25 9.48 1.90
C ASP A 173 -1.40 9.75 3.40
N LYS A 174 -2.50 10.39 3.80
CA LYS A 174 -2.80 10.69 5.20
C LYS A 174 -3.94 9.83 5.70
N LEU A 175 -3.65 8.97 6.68
CA LEU A 175 -4.67 8.19 7.37
C LEU A 175 -5.45 9.09 8.34
N SER A 176 -6.77 9.00 8.33
CA SER A 176 -7.66 9.64 9.29
C SER A 176 -8.71 8.66 9.79
N ILE A 177 -9.10 8.75 11.05
CA ILE A 177 -10.25 8.03 11.61
C ILE A 177 -11.44 8.98 11.49
N ASN A 178 -12.56 8.48 10.98
CA ASN A 178 -13.85 9.19 10.96
C ASN A 178 -14.69 8.74 12.14
#